data_cc7375673053b415b7cb6cc03eb25c8e
#
_entry.id   cc7375673053b415b7cb6cc03eb25c8e
#
_cell.length_a   1.000
_cell.length_b   1.000
_cell.length_c   1.000
_cell.angle_alpha   90.00
_cell.angle_beta   90.00
_cell.angle_gamma   90.00
#
_symmetry.space_group_name_H-M   'P 1'
#
loop_
_entity.id
_entity.type
_entity.pdbx_description
1 polymer ?
#
loop_
_entity_poly.entity_id
_entity_poly.type
_entity_poly.pdbx_seq_one_letter_code
_entity_poly.pdbx_strand_id
1 'polypeptide(L)'
;MNRPHYFRMLSFNASANYDFQTSSSSYHTLTPVKLVYNKLLNTTSSFDKTLEENQAIALSFKNQFIPTTGYTYTFDRSFGKNKNNRIFWQTSATSAGNILAGIMDLAGKKGPKELFGNQFSQFVKGTTELKYYRRLWGDNWLASRFMVGAGHAYGNSKVMPYSEQFYIGGANSIRAFTIRSLGPGSYRPDADKANGYFDQTGDFKLEANVEFRFKIMGSLHGAIFMDAGNIWLLKNDPQRPGGKLELKTFGKDIALGTGFGLRYDISYIVLRADLGIGLHAPYENPDKPHYYNMSSFKNSLGFHLAIGYPF
;
A
#
# COMPACT_ATOMS: atom_id res chain seq x y z
N MET A 1 -3.13 23.89 3.68
CA MET A 1 -3.26 23.38 5.05
C MET A 1 -2.45 24.29 5.98
N ASN A 2 -3.05 24.80 7.03
CA ASN A 2 -2.38 25.63 8.00
C ASN A 2 -2.64 25.04 9.39
N ARG A 3 -1.57 24.63 10.11
CA ARG A 3 -1.62 24.26 11.52
C ARG A 3 -0.85 25.32 12.29
N PRO A 4 -1.55 26.33 12.87
CA PRO A 4 -0.91 27.34 13.71
C PRO A 4 -0.04 26.64 14.76
N HIS A 5 1.16 27.14 14.99
CA HIS A 5 2.18 26.60 15.90
C HIS A 5 2.93 25.34 15.43
N TYR A 6 2.69 24.84 14.17
CA TYR A 6 3.42 23.70 13.64
C TYR A 6 3.99 23.99 12.24
N PHE A 7 3.12 24.09 11.23
CA PHE A 7 3.55 24.30 9.85
C PHE A 7 2.47 24.94 8.97
N ARG A 8 2.90 25.51 7.85
CA ARG A 8 2.05 25.94 6.74
C ARG A 8 2.45 25.20 5.47
N MET A 9 1.50 24.52 4.85
CA MET A 9 1.73 23.75 3.61
C MET A 9 0.70 24.15 2.55
N LEU A 10 1.18 24.38 1.33
CA LEU A 10 0.36 24.51 0.14
C LEU A 10 0.22 23.12 -0.50
N SER A 11 -1.01 22.67 -0.70
CA SER A 11 -1.32 21.44 -1.42
C SER A 11 -2.30 21.73 -2.53
N PHE A 12 -2.00 21.23 -3.72
CA PHE A 12 -2.87 21.30 -4.87
C PHE A 12 -2.93 19.92 -5.55
N ASN A 13 -4.15 19.42 -5.76
CA ASN A 13 -4.41 18.18 -6.47
C ASN A 13 -5.47 18.43 -7.52
N ALA A 14 -5.16 18.07 -8.77
CA ALA A 14 -6.11 18.11 -9.88
C ALA A 14 -5.94 16.87 -10.77
N SER A 15 -7.03 16.30 -11.25
CA SER A 15 -7.01 15.21 -12.21
C SER A 15 -8.15 15.33 -13.22
N ALA A 16 -7.87 14.91 -14.45
CA ALA A 16 -8.87 14.66 -15.47
C ALA A 16 -8.92 13.16 -15.74
N ASN A 17 -10.10 12.55 -15.65
CA ASN A 17 -10.29 11.15 -15.94
C ASN A 17 -11.31 10.98 -17.05
N TYR A 18 -11.08 9.99 -17.91
CA TYR A 18 -12.01 9.56 -18.93
C TYR A 18 -12.34 8.08 -18.70
N ASP A 19 -13.59 7.84 -18.28
CA ASP A 19 -14.08 6.50 -17.97
C ASP A 19 -14.94 5.98 -19.11
N PHE A 20 -14.67 4.74 -19.57
CA PHE A 20 -15.46 4.08 -20.60
C PHE A 20 -15.54 2.58 -20.36
N GLN A 21 -16.54 1.95 -20.96
CA GLN A 21 -16.79 0.52 -20.91
C GLN A 21 -16.67 -0.08 -22.31
N THR A 22 -16.01 -1.24 -22.41
CA THR A 22 -15.96 -2.04 -23.64
C THR A 22 -16.89 -3.24 -23.57
N SER A 23 -17.31 -3.62 -22.37
CA SER A 23 -18.34 -4.64 -22.12
C SER A 23 -18.95 -4.46 -20.75
N SER A 24 -20.02 -5.18 -20.43
CA SER A 24 -20.66 -5.17 -19.10
C SER A 24 -19.75 -5.56 -17.94
N SER A 25 -18.59 -6.13 -18.23
CA SER A 25 -17.62 -6.60 -17.24
C SER A 25 -16.27 -5.87 -17.32
N SER A 26 -16.05 -5.03 -18.33
CA SER A 26 -14.75 -4.40 -18.61
C SER A 26 -14.87 -2.90 -18.59
N TYR A 27 -14.16 -2.30 -17.63
CA TYR A 27 -14.15 -0.86 -17.37
C TYR A 27 -12.73 -0.32 -17.56
N HIS A 28 -12.65 0.86 -18.14
CA HIS A 28 -11.38 1.53 -18.44
C HIS A 28 -11.41 2.94 -17.89
N THR A 29 -10.36 3.33 -17.19
CA THR A 29 -10.12 4.71 -16.74
C THR A 29 -8.81 5.18 -17.34
N LEU A 30 -8.89 6.15 -18.26
CA LEU A 30 -7.73 6.87 -18.74
C LEU A 30 -7.59 8.17 -17.94
N THR A 31 -6.42 8.39 -17.38
CA THR A 31 -6.05 9.62 -16.66
C THR A 31 -5.01 10.38 -17.48
N PRO A 32 -5.40 11.23 -18.42
CA PRO A 32 -4.44 11.97 -19.25
C PRO A 32 -3.54 12.88 -18.43
N VAL A 33 -4.10 13.47 -17.37
CA VAL A 33 -3.38 14.41 -16.50
C VAL A 33 -3.86 14.25 -15.07
N LYS A 34 -2.90 14.06 -14.16
CA LYS A 34 -3.07 14.22 -12.71
C LYS A 34 -1.87 15.00 -12.19
N LEU A 35 -2.13 16.05 -11.45
CA LEU A 35 -1.11 16.90 -10.82
C LEU A 35 -1.23 16.79 -9.31
N VAL A 36 -0.14 16.44 -8.65
CA VAL A 36 0.00 16.54 -7.20
C VAL A 36 1.12 17.50 -6.90
N TYR A 37 0.81 18.58 -6.20
CA TYR A 37 1.77 19.58 -5.78
C TYR A 37 1.63 19.82 -4.28
N ASN A 38 2.70 19.56 -3.55
CA ASN A 38 2.81 19.82 -2.12
C ASN A 38 4.06 20.64 -1.87
N LYS A 39 3.92 21.77 -1.18
CA LYS A 39 5.04 22.62 -0.79
C LYS A 39 4.91 23.06 0.66
N LEU A 40 5.90 22.71 1.45
CA LEU A 40 6.04 23.20 2.82
C LEU A 40 6.53 24.64 2.75
N LEU A 41 5.76 25.57 3.28
CA LEU A 41 6.04 27.01 3.20
C LEU A 41 6.82 27.48 4.41
N ASN A 42 6.29 27.22 5.61
CA ASN A 42 6.88 27.62 6.88
C ASN A 42 6.74 26.51 7.89
N THR A 43 7.74 26.38 8.74
CA THR A 43 7.78 25.47 9.88
C THR A 43 8.13 26.23 11.15
N THR A 44 7.82 25.65 12.29
CA THR A 44 8.31 26.15 13.59
C THR A 44 9.50 25.31 14.03
N SER A 45 10.37 25.86 14.88
CA SER A 45 11.54 25.15 15.42
C SER A 45 11.17 23.82 16.11
N SER A 46 9.99 23.75 16.74
CA SER A 46 9.49 22.52 17.35
C SER A 46 9.12 21.46 16.29
N PHE A 47 8.55 21.89 15.16
CA PHE A 47 8.22 20.99 14.07
C PHE A 47 9.46 20.56 13.29
N ASP A 48 10.43 21.45 13.08
CA ASP A 48 11.72 21.13 12.44
C ASP A 48 12.45 20.04 13.23
N LYS A 49 12.48 20.15 14.57
CA LYS A 49 13.01 19.10 15.44
C LYS A 49 12.28 17.76 15.26
N THR A 50 10.95 17.78 15.13
CA THR A 50 10.15 16.57 14.84
C THR A 50 10.52 15.97 13.48
N LEU A 51 10.79 16.79 12.46
CA LEU A 51 11.25 16.33 11.14
C LEU A 51 12.65 15.72 11.20
N GLU A 52 13.55 16.26 12.01
CA GLU A 52 14.89 15.70 12.21
C GLU A 52 14.87 14.38 12.98
N GLU A 53 14.04 14.28 14.01
CA GLU A 53 13.91 13.10 14.86
C GLU A 53 13.12 11.97 14.19
N ASN A 54 12.22 12.28 13.23
CA ASN A 54 11.36 11.29 12.58
C ASN A 54 11.42 11.41 11.04
N GLN A 55 12.27 10.58 10.45
CA GLN A 55 12.45 10.53 9.00
C GLN A 55 11.14 10.26 8.23
N ALA A 56 10.23 9.51 8.81
CA ALA A 56 8.94 9.19 8.22
C ALA A 56 8.06 10.44 8.07
N ILE A 57 8.01 11.26 9.12
CA ILE A 57 7.31 12.54 9.10
C ILE A 57 8.00 13.47 8.09
N ALA A 58 9.33 13.55 8.10
CA ALA A 58 10.09 14.38 7.17
C ALA A 58 9.77 14.03 5.69
N LEU A 59 9.72 12.75 5.35
CA LEU A 59 9.38 12.30 4.00
C LEU A 59 7.93 12.65 3.60
N SER A 60 6.99 12.60 4.54
CA SER A 60 5.57 12.94 4.32
C SER A 60 5.39 14.44 4.01
N PHE A 61 6.25 15.29 4.54
CA PHE A 61 6.22 16.75 4.35
C PHE A 61 7.21 17.27 3.30
N LYS A 62 7.95 16.40 2.64
CA LYS A 62 8.86 16.80 1.56
C LYS A 62 8.08 17.44 0.42
N ASN A 63 8.63 18.52 -0.13
CA ASN A 63 8.08 19.16 -1.32
C ASN A 63 7.98 18.16 -2.46
N GLN A 64 6.81 18.08 -3.11
CA GLN A 64 6.53 17.14 -4.18
C GLN A 64 5.82 17.85 -5.31
N PHE A 65 6.28 17.61 -6.54
CA PHE A 65 5.58 17.94 -7.74
C PHE A 65 5.53 16.72 -8.65
N ILE A 66 4.35 16.15 -8.80
CA ILE A 66 4.14 14.84 -9.44
C ILE A 66 3.09 14.99 -10.55
N PRO A 67 3.51 15.37 -11.77
CA PRO A 67 2.64 15.32 -12.94
C PRO A 67 2.60 13.89 -13.47
N THR A 68 1.42 13.29 -13.50
CA THR A 68 1.23 11.89 -13.91
C THR A 68 0.23 11.75 -15.03
N THR A 69 0.44 10.71 -15.83
CA THR A 69 -0.55 10.09 -16.71
C THR A 69 -0.76 8.66 -16.27
N GLY A 70 -1.95 8.12 -16.46
CA GLY A 70 -2.26 6.77 -16.00
C GLY A 70 -3.36 6.10 -16.80
N TYR A 71 -3.38 4.79 -16.67
CA TYR A 71 -4.44 3.96 -17.22
C TYR A 71 -4.76 2.85 -16.23
N THR A 72 -6.06 2.61 -16.02
CA THR A 72 -6.55 1.51 -15.18
C THR A 72 -7.56 0.69 -15.97
N TYR A 73 -7.36 -0.61 -15.99
CA TYR A 73 -8.31 -1.58 -16.49
C TYR A 73 -8.92 -2.35 -15.32
N THR A 74 -10.23 -2.49 -15.32
CA THR A 74 -10.97 -3.25 -14.32
C THR A 74 -11.89 -4.25 -15.02
N PHE A 75 -11.76 -5.52 -14.66
CA PHE A 75 -12.65 -6.59 -15.05
C PHE A 75 -13.39 -7.11 -13.82
N ASP A 76 -14.73 -7.09 -13.87
CA ASP A 76 -15.57 -7.56 -12.77
C ASP A 76 -16.71 -8.41 -13.33
N ARG A 77 -16.71 -9.69 -13.01
CA ARG A 77 -17.70 -10.63 -13.53
C ARG A 77 -18.10 -11.69 -12.52
N SER A 78 -19.41 -11.88 -12.38
CA SER A 78 -19.99 -13.02 -11.68
C SER A 78 -20.37 -14.11 -12.68
N PHE A 79 -20.07 -15.38 -12.36
CA PHE A 79 -20.27 -16.51 -13.26
C PHE A 79 -20.58 -17.82 -12.50
N GLY A 80 -20.90 -18.89 -13.25
CA GLY A 80 -21.27 -20.19 -12.70
C GLY A 80 -22.74 -20.30 -12.35
N LYS A 81 -23.15 -21.50 -11.86
CA LYS A 81 -24.53 -21.76 -11.47
C LYS A 81 -24.94 -20.81 -10.36
N ASN A 82 -26.05 -20.09 -10.54
CA ASN A 82 -26.54 -19.07 -9.60
C ASN A 82 -25.51 -17.97 -9.26
N LYS A 83 -24.58 -17.65 -10.18
CA LYS A 83 -23.53 -16.66 -9.98
C LYS A 83 -22.68 -16.92 -8.72
N ASN A 84 -22.39 -18.18 -8.43
CA ASN A 84 -21.65 -18.60 -7.23
C ASN A 84 -20.18 -18.17 -7.22
N ASN A 85 -19.68 -17.68 -8.34
CA ASN A 85 -18.30 -17.19 -8.46
C ASN A 85 -18.32 -15.74 -8.92
N ARG A 86 -17.36 -14.96 -8.41
CA ARG A 86 -17.06 -13.61 -8.91
C ARG A 86 -15.55 -13.46 -9.00
N ILE A 87 -15.10 -12.94 -10.11
CA ILE A 87 -13.73 -12.52 -10.33
C ILE A 87 -13.68 -11.00 -10.50
N PHE A 88 -12.80 -10.37 -9.79
CA PHE A 88 -12.45 -8.97 -9.94
C PHE A 88 -10.96 -8.89 -10.23
N TRP A 89 -10.60 -8.27 -11.34
CA TRP A 89 -9.22 -8.03 -11.72
C TRP A 89 -9.04 -6.59 -12.08
N GLN A 90 -8.12 -5.92 -11.41
CA GLN A 90 -7.76 -4.55 -11.70
C GLN A 90 -6.27 -4.45 -11.95
N THR A 91 -5.87 -3.79 -13.02
CA THR A 91 -4.48 -3.47 -13.30
C THR A 91 -4.35 -2.00 -13.65
N SER A 92 -3.30 -1.36 -13.16
CA SER A 92 -3.03 0.03 -13.43
C SER A 92 -1.58 0.26 -13.80
N ALA A 93 -1.36 1.21 -14.69
CA ALA A 93 -0.05 1.72 -15.06
C ALA A 93 -0.04 3.24 -14.92
N THR A 94 0.97 3.76 -14.26
CA THR A 94 1.15 5.20 -14.02
C THR A 94 2.55 5.62 -14.48
N SER A 95 2.63 6.72 -15.19
CA SER A 95 3.85 7.33 -15.69
C SER A 95 3.92 8.78 -15.18
N ALA A 96 4.92 9.10 -14.38
CA ALA A 96 5.09 10.43 -13.80
C ALA A 96 6.26 11.17 -14.45
N GLY A 97 6.03 12.43 -14.82
CA GLY A 97 7.05 13.34 -15.32
C GLY A 97 7.64 13.01 -16.70
N ASN A 98 7.32 11.86 -17.29
CA ASN A 98 7.98 11.36 -18.49
C ASN A 98 7.63 12.19 -19.74
N ILE A 99 6.38 12.61 -19.89
CA ILE A 99 5.96 13.48 -21.01
C ILE A 99 6.68 14.82 -20.91
N LEU A 100 6.70 15.44 -19.73
CA LEU A 100 7.40 16.71 -19.54
C LEU A 100 8.91 16.58 -19.76
N ALA A 101 9.51 15.50 -19.24
CA ALA A 101 10.92 15.23 -19.45
C ALA A 101 11.24 15.07 -20.94
N GLY A 102 10.44 14.31 -21.69
CA GLY A 102 10.60 14.13 -23.14
C GLY A 102 10.47 15.44 -23.93
N ILE A 103 9.49 16.28 -23.61
CA ILE A 103 9.34 17.61 -24.26
C ILE A 103 10.57 18.47 -23.95
N MET A 104 11.07 18.48 -22.74
CA MET A 104 12.27 19.26 -22.36
C MET A 104 13.55 18.73 -23.02
N ASP A 105 13.67 17.41 -23.20
CA ASP A 105 14.79 16.81 -23.95
C ASP A 105 14.78 17.22 -25.42
N LEU A 106 13.60 17.19 -26.06
CA LEU A 106 13.43 17.67 -27.43
C LEU A 106 13.73 19.17 -27.55
N ALA A 107 13.48 19.96 -26.52
CA ALA A 107 13.84 21.37 -26.45
C ALA A 107 15.33 21.62 -26.09
N GLY A 108 16.14 20.56 -26.02
CA GLY A 108 17.59 20.66 -25.78
C GLY A 108 17.97 20.95 -24.29
N LYS A 109 17.05 20.88 -23.35
CA LYS A 109 17.36 21.08 -21.93
C LYS A 109 18.16 19.89 -21.38
N LYS A 110 19.37 20.15 -20.88
CA LYS A 110 20.24 19.18 -20.22
C LYS A 110 20.20 19.38 -18.69
N GLY A 111 20.37 18.28 -17.91
CA GLY A 111 20.42 18.31 -16.45
C GLY A 111 19.06 18.16 -15.76
N PRO A 112 18.96 18.52 -14.48
CA PRO A 112 17.72 18.43 -13.73
C PRO A 112 16.62 19.29 -14.38
N LYS A 113 15.44 18.69 -14.54
CA LYS A 113 14.32 19.31 -15.24
C LYS A 113 13.34 19.88 -14.24
N GLU A 114 12.97 21.13 -14.45
CA GLU A 114 12.08 21.87 -13.58
C GLU A 114 10.94 22.52 -14.38
N LEU A 115 9.78 22.60 -13.79
CA LEU A 115 8.65 23.35 -14.30
C LEU A 115 8.22 24.35 -13.21
N PHE A 116 8.09 25.62 -13.59
CA PHE A 116 7.83 26.75 -12.68
C PHE A 116 8.77 26.80 -11.45
N GLY A 117 10.08 26.52 -11.70
CA GLY A 117 11.11 26.53 -10.62
C GLY A 117 11.00 25.36 -9.62
N ASN A 118 10.22 24.32 -9.94
CA ASN A 118 10.09 23.13 -9.12
C ASN A 118 10.51 21.88 -9.90
N GLN A 119 11.41 21.11 -9.32
CA GLN A 119 11.80 19.83 -9.87
C GLN A 119 10.62 18.84 -9.75
N PHE A 120 10.24 18.21 -10.84
CA PHE A 120 9.18 17.22 -10.84
C PHE A 120 9.71 15.79 -10.69
N SER A 121 8.87 14.94 -10.10
CA SER A 121 9.19 13.53 -9.95
C SER A 121 9.06 12.77 -11.27
N GLN A 122 10.00 11.85 -11.52
CA GLN A 122 10.02 11.01 -12.71
C GLN A 122 10.09 9.53 -12.31
N PHE A 123 9.03 8.77 -12.61
CA PHE A 123 8.93 7.35 -12.32
C PHE A 123 7.88 6.65 -13.18
N VAL A 124 7.91 5.33 -13.17
CA VAL A 124 6.82 4.46 -13.62
C VAL A 124 6.36 3.59 -12.46
N LYS A 125 5.06 3.28 -12.43
CA LYS A 125 4.44 2.43 -11.39
C LYS A 125 3.36 1.57 -12.03
N GLY A 126 3.36 0.30 -11.69
CA GLY A 126 2.32 -0.64 -12.09
C GLY A 126 1.77 -1.39 -10.89
N THR A 127 0.47 -1.68 -10.91
CA THR A 127 -0.17 -2.54 -9.91
C THR A 127 -1.11 -3.51 -10.59
N THR A 128 -1.25 -4.70 -10.04
CA THR A 128 -2.32 -5.64 -10.41
C THR A 128 -2.90 -6.25 -9.15
N GLU A 129 -4.21 -6.32 -9.09
CA GLU A 129 -4.99 -6.91 -8.02
C GLU A 129 -6.01 -7.87 -8.60
N LEU A 130 -5.98 -9.11 -8.14
CA LEU A 130 -6.94 -10.16 -8.48
C LEU A 130 -7.70 -10.54 -7.22
N LYS A 131 -9.04 -10.49 -7.27
CA LYS A 131 -9.92 -11.00 -6.22
C LYS A 131 -10.80 -12.09 -6.80
N TYR A 132 -10.94 -13.16 -6.04
CA TYR A 132 -11.82 -14.27 -6.40
C TYR A 132 -12.71 -14.63 -5.23
N TYR A 133 -14.02 -14.64 -5.49
CA TYR A 133 -15.04 -14.98 -4.51
C TYR A 133 -15.79 -16.21 -4.98
N ARG A 134 -15.94 -17.19 -4.10
CA ARG A 134 -16.69 -18.41 -4.35
C ARG A 134 -17.68 -18.67 -3.23
N ARG A 135 -18.96 -18.74 -3.58
CA ARG A 135 -19.99 -19.24 -2.69
C ARG A 135 -19.86 -20.75 -2.61
N LEU A 136 -19.66 -21.29 -1.41
CA LEU A 136 -19.45 -22.71 -1.18
C LEU A 136 -20.78 -23.41 -0.95
N TRP A 137 -21.44 -23.15 0.18
CA TRP A 137 -22.76 -23.65 0.52
C TRP A 137 -23.50 -22.63 1.38
N GLY A 138 -24.83 -22.57 1.25
CA GLY A 138 -25.65 -21.59 1.96
C GLY A 138 -25.13 -20.16 1.75
N ASP A 139 -24.86 -19.45 2.84
CA ASP A 139 -24.29 -18.08 2.83
C ASP A 139 -22.79 -18.07 3.15
N ASN A 140 -22.10 -19.21 2.95
CA ASN A 140 -20.67 -19.31 3.21
C ASN A 140 -19.85 -19.02 1.96
N TRP A 141 -18.84 -18.18 2.11
CA TRP A 141 -18.02 -17.70 1.01
C TRP A 141 -16.52 -17.90 1.29
N LEU A 142 -15.80 -18.26 0.26
CA LEU A 142 -14.34 -18.14 0.21
C LEU A 142 -14.01 -16.90 -0.60
N ALA A 143 -13.28 -15.97 0.00
CA ALA A 143 -12.75 -14.79 -0.63
C ALA A 143 -11.23 -14.87 -0.67
N SER A 144 -10.62 -14.58 -1.82
CA SER A 144 -9.17 -14.58 -2.01
C SER A 144 -8.75 -13.31 -2.72
N ARG A 145 -7.61 -12.76 -2.34
CA ARG A 145 -6.98 -11.60 -2.99
C ARG A 145 -5.51 -11.87 -3.23
N PHE A 146 -5.02 -11.45 -4.37
CA PHE A 146 -3.61 -11.41 -4.70
C PHE A 146 -3.28 -10.05 -5.30
N MET A 147 -2.25 -9.40 -4.80
CA MET A 147 -1.84 -8.06 -5.24
C MET A 147 -0.33 -8.01 -5.44
N VAL A 148 0.08 -7.48 -6.57
CA VAL A 148 1.47 -7.15 -6.89
C VAL A 148 1.55 -5.69 -7.34
N GLY A 149 2.58 -5.00 -6.89
CA GLY A 149 2.88 -3.64 -7.34
C GLY A 149 4.37 -3.42 -7.46
N ALA A 150 4.77 -2.67 -8.46
CA ALA A 150 6.16 -2.24 -8.65
C ALA A 150 6.22 -0.79 -9.11
N GLY A 151 7.20 -0.05 -8.60
CA GLY A 151 7.47 1.32 -8.99
C GLY A 151 8.97 1.55 -9.14
N HIS A 152 9.38 2.30 -10.15
CA HIS A 152 10.79 2.57 -10.42
C HIS A 152 10.99 4.05 -10.74
N ALA A 153 11.80 4.71 -9.90
CA ALA A 153 12.21 6.11 -10.10
C ALA A 153 13.51 6.17 -10.92
N TYR A 154 13.58 7.10 -11.86
CA TYR A 154 14.73 7.35 -12.72
C TYR A 154 14.77 8.80 -13.21
N GLY A 155 15.76 9.13 -14.00
CA GLY A 155 15.91 10.47 -14.60
C GLY A 155 15.97 11.55 -13.53
N ASN A 156 14.92 12.33 -13.44
CA ASN A 156 14.81 13.45 -12.51
C ASN A 156 14.69 13.02 -11.03
N SER A 157 14.36 11.75 -10.76
CA SER A 157 14.15 11.24 -9.41
C SER A 157 15.09 10.09 -9.09
N LYS A 158 15.77 10.13 -7.94
CA LYS A 158 16.61 9.04 -7.43
C LYS A 158 15.78 7.96 -6.72
N VAL A 159 14.70 8.37 -6.05
CA VAL A 159 13.80 7.51 -5.27
C VAL A 159 12.35 7.84 -5.60
N MET A 160 11.45 6.89 -5.38
CA MET A 160 10.01 7.12 -5.51
C MET A 160 9.54 8.15 -4.49
N PRO A 161 8.63 9.08 -4.85
CA PRO A 161 7.98 9.92 -3.86
C PRO A 161 7.31 9.05 -2.78
N TYR A 162 7.46 9.45 -1.52
CA TYR A 162 6.89 8.73 -0.39
C TYR A 162 5.38 8.44 -0.56
N SER A 163 4.62 9.41 -1.04
CA SER A 163 3.18 9.25 -1.30
C SER A 163 2.82 8.21 -2.36
N GLU A 164 3.78 7.83 -3.21
CA GLU A 164 3.60 6.87 -4.28
C GLU A 164 4.23 5.50 -3.98
N GLN A 165 5.01 5.38 -2.91
CA GLN A 165 5.55 4.10 -2.46
C GLN A 165 4.46 3.19 -1.89
N PHE A 166 4.70 1.89 -1.93
CA PHE A 166 3.83 0.87 -1.35
C PHE A 166 4.07 0.73 0.14
N TYR A 167 3.03 0.32 0.85
CA TYR A 167 3.09 -0.08 2.26
C TYR A 167 2.21 -1.30 2.49
N ILE A 168 2.37 -1.94 3.66
CA ILE A 168 1.65 -3.15 4.04
C ILE A 168 1.27 -3.12 5.53
N GLY A 169 0.37 -4.02 5.94
CA GLY A 169 -0.18 -4.08 7.30
C GLY A 169 -1.48 -3.31 7.46
N GLY A 170 -2.16 -3.53 8.57
CA GLY A 170 -3.44 -2.91 8.92
C GLY A 170 -4.67 -3.69 8.45
N ALA A 171 -5.84 -3.16 8.77
CA ALA A 171 -7.14 -3.80 8.65
C ALA A 171 -7.50 -4.37 7.27
N ASN A 172 -6.97 -3.79 6.19
CA ASN A 172 -7.27 -4.19 4.80
C ASN A 172 -6.05 -4.79 4.09
N SER A 173 -5.06 -5.26 4.86
CA SER A 173 -3.81 -5.83 4.36
C SER A 173 -3.44 -7.07 5.20
N ILE A 174 -2.29 -7.11 5.87
CA ILE A 174 -1.92 -8.18 6.79
C ILE A 174 -2.38 -7.80 8.20
N ARG A 175 -3.51 -8.33 8.61
CA ARG A 175 -4.25 -7.92 9.83
C ARG A 175 -3.56 -8.23 11.15
N ALA A 176 -2.56 -9.08 11.15
CA ALA A 176 -1.75 -9.34 12.33
C ALA A 176 -0.75 -8.21 12.65
N PHE A 177 -0.54 -7.27 11.75
CA PHE A 177 0.48 -6.23 11.87
C PHE A 177 -0.11 -4.83 11.68
N THR A 178 0.43 -3.87 12.42
CA THR A 178 0.05 -2.47 12.29
C THR A 178 0.37 -1.94 10.89
N ILE A 179 -0.43 -0.99 10.43
CA ILE A 179 -0.18 -0.32 9.15
C ILE A 179 1.23 0.26 9.10
N ARG A 180 1.95 0.01 8.00
CA ARG A 180 3.32 0.49 7.76
C ARG A 180 4.37 0.00 8.76
N SER A 181 4.10 -1.09 9.48
CA SER A 181 5.06 -1.65 10.45
C SER A 181 5.96 -2.74 9.90
N LEU A 182 5.71 -3.19 8.65
CA LEU A 182 6.44 -4.29 8.01
C LEU A 182 7.32 -3.80 6.87
N GLY A 183 8.47 -4.43 6.73
CA GLY A 183 9.41 -4.21 5.63
C GLY A 183 10.17 -2.87 5.71
N PRO A 184 10.80 -2.45 4.61
CA PRO A 184 11.04 -3.25 3.40
C PRO A 184 11.94 -4.46 3.65
N GLY A 185 11.64 -5.59 3.00
CA GLY A 185 12.38 -6.84 3.19
C GLY A 185 12.47 -7.25 4.65
N SER A 186 13.66 -7.59 5.12
CA SER A 186 13.95 -7.91 6.53
C SER A 186 14.39 -6.70 7.36
N TYR A 187 14.33 -5.48 6.81
CA TYR A 187 14.67 -4.27 7.57
C TYR A 187 13.70 -4.05 8.74
N ARG A 188 14.25 -3.85 9.92
CA ARG A 188 13.52 -3.48 11.13
C ARG A 188 14.03 -2.13 11.64
N PRO A 189 13.18 -1.11 11.76
CA PRO A 189 13.59 0.14 12.40
C PRO A 189 13.87 -0.09 13.89
N ASP A 190 14.83 0.66 14.44
CA ASP A 190 15.08 0.69 15.88
C ASP A 190 13.83 1.13 16.62
N ALA A 191 13.36 0.31 17.54
CA ALA A 191 12.14 0.60 18.32
C ALA A 191 12.27 1.89 19.14
N ASP A 192 13.47 2.18 19.62
CA ASP A 192 13.76 3.39 20.44
C ASP A 192 13.75 4.67 19.60
N LYS A 193 14.08 4.59 18.30
CA LYS A 193 14.04 5.73 17.38
C LYS A 193 12.67 5.94 16.74
N ALA A 194 11.82 4.93 16.76
CA ALA A 194 10.52 4.98 16.07
C ALA A 194 9.44 5.72 16.88
N ASN A 195 9.62 5.98 18.17
CA ASN A 195 8.64 6.62 19.06
C ASN A 195 7.20 6.09 18.85
N GLY A 196 7.07 4.79 18.52
CA GLY A 196 5.79 4.17 18.17
C GLY A 196 5.24 4.53 16.78
N TYR A 197 5.96 5.31 15.99
CA TYR A 197 5.55 5.67 14.63
C TYR A 197 6.22 4.74 13.62
N PHE A 198 5.41 3.92 12.99
CA PHE A 198 5.86 3.05 11.89
C PHE A 198 5.52 3.71 10.55
N ASP A 199 6.49 3.78 9.66
CA ASP A 199 6.30 4.37 8.34
C ASP A 199 7.14 3.68 7.26
N GLN A 200 7.05 2.37 7.25
CA GLN A 200 7.77 1.56 6.30
C GLN A 200 7.12 1.59 4.93
N THR A 201 7.92 1.84 3.91
CA THR A 201 7.51 1.91 2.51
C THR A 201 8.51 1.21 1.60
N GLY A 202 8.05 0.79 0.42
CA GLY A 202 8.88 0.10 -0.57
C GLY A 202 8.47 0.41 -2.01
N ASP A 203 9.31 -0.02 -2.93
CA ASP A 203 9.13 0.15 -4.38
C ASP A 203 8.43 -1.05 -5.01
N PHE A 204 8.46 -2.20 -4.36
CA PHE A 204 7.80 -3.44 -4.77
C PHE A 204 6.92 -3.95 -3.62
N LYS A 205 5.74 -4.46 -3.95
CA LYS A 205 4.77 -5.04 -3.01
C LYS A 205 4.27 -6.37 -3.52
N LEU A 206 4.18 -7.34 -2.62
CA LEU A 206 3.43 -8.58 -2.83
C LEU A 206 2.51 -8.80 -1.64
N GLU A 207 1.25 -9.14 -1.91
CA GLU A 207 0.25 -9.42 -0.87
C GLU A 207 -0.73 -10.49 -1.34
N ALA A 208 -1.02 -11.44 -0.47
CA ALA A 208 -2.01 -12.49 -0.67
C ALA A 208 -2.87 -12.63 0.58
N ASN A 209 -4.18 -12.73 0.40
CA ASN A 209 -5.14 -12.88 1.48
C ASN A 209 -6.16 -13.95 1.11
N VAL A 210 -6.54 -14.77 2.08
CA VAL A 210 -7.63 -15.74 1.95
C VAL A 210 -8.51 -15.62 3.17
N GLU A 211 -9.83 -15.56 2.95
CA GLU A 211 -10.81 -15.42 4.02
C GLU A 211 -12.01 -16.35 3.78
N PHE A 212 -12.28 -17.23 4.73
CA PHE A 212 -13.50 -18.02 4.78
C PHE A 212 -14.52 -17.27 5.63
N ARG A 213 -15.62 -16.86 5.00
CA ARG A 213 -16.75 -16.15 5.62
C ARG A 213 -17.91 -17.09 5.81
N PHE A 214 -18.46 -17.17 7.01
CA PHE A 214 -19.57 -18.07 7.33
C PHE A 214 -20.64 -17.34 8.14
N LYS A 215 -21.89 -17.73 7.89
CA LYS A 215 -23.04 -17.19 8.61
C LYS A 215 -23.09 -17.78 10.01
N ILE A 216 -23.27 -16.96 11.03
CA ILE A 216 -23.50 -17.36 12.41
C ILE A 216 -25.00 -17.34 12.67
N MET A 217 -25.62 -16.17 12.65
CA MET A 217 -27.06 -15.99 12.86
C MET A 217 -27.52 -14.61 12.35
N GLY A 218 -28.71 -14.53 11.76
CA GLY A 218 -29.25 -13.25 11.26
C GLY A 218 -28.26 -12.50 10.39
N SER A 219 -27.91 -11.29 10.79
CA SER A 219 -26.93 -10.41 10.14
C SER A 219 -25.49 -10.63 10.63
N LEU A 220 -25.26 -11.54 11.55
CA LEU A 220 -23.92 -11.80 12.10
C LEU A 220 -23.21 -12.91 11.31
N HIS A 221 -22.01 -12.61 10.83
CA HIS A 221 -21.13 -13.52 10.14
C HIS A 221 -19.77 -13.61 10.85
N GLY A 222 -19.17 -14.78 10.82
CA GLY A 222 -17.79 -15.01 11.22
C GLY A 222 -16.85 -15.05 10.02
N ALA A 223 -15.57 -14.85 10.29
CA ALA A 223 -14.52 -15.06 9.31
C ALA A 223 -13.27 -15.68 9.93
N ILE A 224 -12.62 -16.56 9.20
CA ILE A 224 -11.27 -17.04 9.48
C ILE A 224 -10.41 -16.67 8.29
N PHE A 225 -9.21 -16.17 8.54
CA PHE A 225 -8.37 -15.65 7.48
C PHE A 225 -6.89 -15.98 7.63
N MET A 226 -6.20 -15.90 6.51
CA MET A 226 -4.75 -15.96 6.41
C MET A 226 -4.28 -14.85 5.48
N ASP A 227 -3.31 -14.06 5.93
CA ASP A 227 -2.73 -12.94 5.21
C ASP A 227 -1.22 -13.14 5.10
N ALA A 228 -0.64 -12.89 3.91
CA ALA A 228 0.78 -13.02 3.65
C ALA A 228 1.26 -11.91 2.73
N GLY A 229 2.51 -11.45 2.90
CA GLY A 229 3.11 -10.49 1.98
C GLY A 229 4.23 -9.67 2.61
N ASN A 230 4.82 -8.80 1.82
CA ASN A 230 5.79 -7.80 2.25
C ASN A 230 5.95 -6.70 1.17
N ILE A 231 6.76 -5.72 1.48
CA ILE A 231 7.27 -4.71 0.57
C ILE A 231 8.79 -4.79 0.51
N TRP A 232 9.38 -4.32 -0.59
CA TRP A 232 10.84 -4.29 -0.78
C TRP A 232 11.25 -3.03 -1.52
N LEU A 233 12.53 -2.71 -1.41
CA LEU A 233 13.20 -1.72 -2.26
C LEU A 233 13.73 -2.41 -3.51
N LEU A 234 13.71 -1.73 -4.66
CA LEU A 234 14.35 -2.21 -5.88
C LEU A 234 15.83 -1.79 -5.95
N LYS A 235 16.22 -0.75 -5.22
CA LYS A 235 17.59 -0.25 -5.10
C LYS A 235 18.12 -0.49 -3.69
N ASN A 236 19.44 -0.67 -3.57
CA ASN A 236 20.08 -0.77 -2.27
C ASN A 236 19.98 0.57 -1.52
N ASP A 237 19.61 0.52 -0.26
CA ASP A 237 19.56 1.66 0.65
C ASP A 237 20.40 1.34 1.89
N PRO A 238 21.55 2.01 2.09
CA PRO A 238 22.41 1.78 3.25
C PRO A 238 21.72 2.07 4.59
N GLN A 239 20.68 2.93 4.61
CA GLN A 239 19.92 3.25 5.82
C GLN A 239 18.88 2.18 6.15
N ARG A 240 18.55 1.30 5.20
CA ARG A 240 17.59 0.20 5.36
C ARG A 240 18.21 -1.13 4.91
N PRO A 241 19.21 -1.64 5.66
CA PRO A 241 19.89 -2.90 5.33
C PRO A 241 18.88 -4.06 5.34
N GLY A 242 19.02 -5.00 4.38
CA GLY A 242 18.03 -6.08 4.18
C GLY A 242 16.73 -5.66 3.49
N GLY A 243 16.57 -4.36 3.16
CA GLY A 243 15.35 -3.86 2.53
C GLY A 243 15.23 -4.15 1.03
N LYS A 244 16.32 -4.51 0.36
CA LYS A 244 16.33 -4.78 -1.08
C LYS A 244 15.71 -6.13 -1.41
N LEU A 245 14.96 -6.18 -2.52
CA LEU A 245 14.41 -7.43 -3.05
C LEU A 245 15.54 -8.37 -3.50
N GLU A 246 15.63 -9.53 -2.86
CA GLU A 246 16.60 -10.56 -3.20
C GLU A 246 15.89 -11.94 -3.26
N LEU A 247 16.08 -12.66 -4.37
CA LEU A 247 15.41 -13.96 -4.56
C LEU A 247 15.83 -15.00 -3.51
N LYS A 248 17.05 -14.88 -2.95
CA LYS A 248 17.57 -15.81 -1.93
C LYS A 248 16.85 -15.69 -0.59
N THR A 249 16.41 -14.49 -0.21
CA THR A 249 15.74 -14.19 1.06
C THR A 249 14.24 -14.07 0.91
N PHE A 250 13.74 -13.98 -0.31
CA PHE A 250 12.34 -13.67 -0.64
C PHE A 250 11.33 -14.44 0.20
N GLY A 251 11.47 -15.76 0.34
CA GLY A 251 10.55 -16.58 1.12
C GLY A 251 10.62 -16.30 2.62
N LYS A 252 11.79 -15.92 3.16
CA LYS A 252 11.98 -15.55 4.57
C LYS A 252 11.47 -14.15 4.86
N ASP A 253 11.43 -13.29 3.85
CA ASP A 253 10.95 -11.92 3.98
C ASP A 253 9.41 -11.83 4.00
N ILE A 254 8.68 -12.91 3.64
CA ILE A 254 7.21 -12.89 3.63
C ILE A 254 6.68 -12.92 5.06
N ALA A 255 6.04 -11.84 5.48
CA ALA A 255 5.26 -11.81 6.71
C ALA A 255 4.00 -12.69 6.57
N LEU A 256 3.63 -13.39 7.63
CA LEU A 256 2.47 -14.28 7.66
C LEU A 256 1.64 -14.02 8.91
N GLY A 257 0.33 -13.90 8.74
CA GLY A 257 -0.62 -13.76 9.82
C GLY A 257 -1.89 -14.56 9.55
N THR A 258 -2.54 -14.97 10.62
CA THR A 258 -3.87 -15.59 10.59
C THR A 258 -4.78 -14.88 11.56
N GLY A 259 -6.04 -15.29 11.67
CA GLY A 259 -6.94 -14.73 12.65
C GLY A 259 -8.40 -15.05 12.37
N PHE A 260 -9.22 -14.46 13.19
CA PHE A 260 -10.67 -14.57 13.08
C PHE A 260 -11.32 -13.20 13.27
N GLY A 261 -12.53 -13.06 12.76
CA GLY A 261 -13.24 -11.81 12.87
C GLY A 261 -14.75 -11.96 12.80
N LEU A 262 -15.43 -10.92 13.24
CA LEU A 262 -16.88 -10.78 13.21
C LEU A 262 -17.28 -9.73 12.17
N ARG A 263 -18.39 -9.97 11.50
CA ARG A 263 -19.01 -9.09 10.50
C ARG A 263 -20.47 -8.92 10.89
N TYR A 264 -20.90 -7.71 11.10
CA TYR A 264 -22.30 -7.38 11.33
C TYR A 264 -22.83 -6.58 10.15
N ASP A 265 -23.69 -7.22 9.36
CA ASP A 265 -24.26 -6.65 8.14
C ASP A 265 -25.55 -5.90 8.44
N ILE A 266 -25.55 -4.59 8.26
CA ILE A 266 -26.70 -3.69 8.45
C ILE A 266 -27.27 -3.29 7.08
N SER A 267 -27.35 -4.23 6.14
CA SER A 267 -27.87 -4.07 4.76
C SER A 267 -27.04 -3.16 3.84
N TYR A 268 -26.61 -2.00 4.29
CA TYR A 268 -25.81 -1.03 3.53
C TYR A 268 -24.43 -0.74 4.15
N ILE A 269 -24.20 -1.20 5.35
CA ILE A 269 -22.90 -1.06 6.05
C ILE A 269 -22.57 -2.39 6.73
N VAL A 270 -21.34 -2.86 6.56
CA VAL A 270 -20.79 -4.00 7.29
C VAL A 270 -19.83 -3.46 8.35
N LEU A 271 -20.16 -3.67 9.62
CA LEU A 271 -19.23 -3.40 10.73
C LEU A 271 -18.35 -4.63 10.91
N ARG A 272 -17.07 -4.41 11.05
CA ARG A 272 -16.07 -5.47 11.12
C ARG A 272 -15.15 -5.31 12.33
N ALA A 273 -14.95 -6.41 13.05
CA ALA A 273 -13.94 -6.54 14.10
C ALA A 273 -13.05 -7.76 13.78
N ASP A 274 -11.75 -7.54 13.63
CA ASP A 274 -10.78 -8.60 13.34
C ASP A 274 -9.73 -8.70 14.45
N LEU A 275 -9.41 -9.92 14.85
CA LEU A 275 -8.27 -10.26 15.69
C LEU A 275 -7.26 -11.05 14.85
N GLY A 276 -6.17 -10.42 14.49
CA GLY A 276 -5.04 -11.00 13.77
C GLY A 276 -3.99 -11.57 14.72
N ILE A 277 -3.36 -12.66 14.31
CA ILE A 277 -2.29 -13.36 15.02
C ILE A 277 -1.10 -13.48 14.08
N GLY A 278 0.00 -12.80 14.38
CA GLY A 278 1.25 -12.88 13.62
C GLY A 278 1.89 -14.26 13.79
N LEU A 279 2.14 -14.92 12.69
CA LEU A 279 2.84 -16.21 12.64
C LEU A 279 4.32 -16.04 12.31
N HIS A 280 4.62 -15.16 11.36
CA HIS A 280 5.97 -14.87 10.93
C HIS A 280 6.14 -13.38 10.61
N ALA A 281 7.14 -12.74 11.19
CA ALA A 281 7.61 -11.42 10.81
C ALA A 281 8.90 -11.53 9.97
N PRO A 282 9.17 -10.64 9.01
CA PRO A 282 10.32 -10.72 8.11
C PRO A 282 11.66 -10.40 8.80
N TYR A 283 11.66 -10.25 10.11
CA TYR A 283 12.84 -9.88 10.89
C TYR A 283 13.52 -11.11 11.49
N GLU A 284 14.83 -11.09 11.54
CA GLU A 284 15.57 -12.10 12.28
C GLU A 284 15.27 -11.98 13.78
N ASN A 285 14.93 -13.09 14.38
CA ASN A 285 14.84 -13.25 15.83
C ASN A 285 15.77 -14.39 16.22
N PRO A 286 16.96 -14.11 16.79
CA PRO A 286 17.92 -15.12 17.16
C PRO A 286 17.36 -16.19 18.12
N ASP A 287 16.42 -15.81 18.98
CA ASP A 287 15.80 -16.70 19.98
C ASP A 287 14.71 -17.61 19.37
N LYS A 288 14.17 -17.24 18.20
CA LYS A 288 13.06 -17.95 17.53
C LYS A 288 13.26 -17.96 16.01
N PRO A 289 14.19 -18.76 15.46
CA PRO A 289 14.53 -18.76 14.04
C PRO A 289 13.47 -19.39 13.13
N HIS A 290 12.34 -19.89 13.68
CA HIS A 290 11.33 -20.65 12.96
C HIS A 290 10.06 -19.84 12.65
N TYR A 291 9.06 -20.49 12.04
CA TYR A 291 7.82 -19.89 11.55
C TYR A 291 7.12 -18.97 12.55
N TYR A 292 7.05 -19.35 13.82
CA TYR A 292 6.51 -18.47 14.86
C TYR A 292 7.64 -17.70 15.53
N ASN A 293 8.09 -16.62 14.90
CA ASN A 293 9.22 -15.82 15.37
C ASN A 293 8.83 -14.56 16.16
N MET A 294 7.57 -14.40 16.54
CA MET A 294 7.14 -13.29 17.38
C MET A 294 7.69 -13.41 18.79
N SER A 295 8.07 -12.31 19.42
CA SER A 295 8.70 -12.27 20.75
C SER A 295 7.79 -12.83 21.84
N SER A 296 6.47 -12.65 21.72
CA SER A 296 5.46 -13.23 22.61
C SER A 296 4.12 -13.34 21.89
N PHE A 297 3.19 -14.17 22.42
CA PHE A 297 1.84 -14.25 21.89
C PHE A 297 1.13 -12.89 21.93
N LYS A 298 1.27 -12.13 23.01
CA LYS A 298 0.68 -10.79 23.15
C LYS A 298 1.17 -9.84 22.06
N ASN A 299 2.46 -9.88 21.72
CA ASN A 299 3.04 -9.03 20.68
C ASN A 299 2.70 -9.48 19.26
N SER A 300 2.14 -10.67 19.09
CA SER A 300 1.64 -11.18 17.82
C SER A 300 0.19 -10.76 17.52
N LEU A 301 -0.52 -10.16 18.48
CA LEU A 301 -1.92 -9.82 18.32
C LEU A 301 -2.11 -8.45 17.68
N GLY A 302 -2.94 -8.40 16.64
CA GLY A 302 -3.43 -7.18 16.00
C GLY A 302 -4.95 -7.11 16.09
N PHE A 303 -5.50 -6.05 16.64
CA PHE A 303 -6.95 -5.84 16.70
C PHE A 303 -7.34 -4.68 15.80
N HIS A 304 -8.38 -4.88 14.97
CA HIS A 304 -8.88 -3.88 14.05
C HIS A 304 -10.39 -3.78 14.09
N LEU A 305 -10.88 -2.54 14.15
CA LEU A 305 -12.27 -2.19 13.84
C LEU A 305 -12.30 -1.49 12.49
N ALA A 306 -13.22 -1.89 11.61
CA ALA A 306 -13.31 -1.32 10.27
C ALA A 306 -14.76 -1.38 9.73
N ILE A 307 -15.00 -0.65 8.66
CA ILE A 307 -16.25 -0.66 7.91
C ILE A 307 -16.00 -1.33 6.56
N GLY A 308 -16.91 -2.21 6.15
CA GLY A 308 -16.80 -2.98 4.91
C GLY A 308 -15.95 -4.25 5.04
N TYR A 309 -15.91 -5.01 3.96
CA TYR A 309 -15.02 -6.18 3.84
C TYR A 309 -13.58 -5.72 3.56
N PRO A 310 -12.54 -6.53 3.92
CA PRO A 310 -11.14 -6.13 3.75
C PRO A 310 -10.72 -6.07 2.28
N PHE A 311 -11.40 -6.82 1.43
CA PHE A 311 -11.20 -6.87 -0.02
C PHE A 311 -12.42 -7.45 -0.73
#